data_8a3049f45e16371545e409c0896969aa
#
_entry.id   8a3049f45e16371545e409c0896969aa
#
_cell.length_a   1.000
_cell.length_b   1.000
_cell.length_c   1.000
_cell.angle_alpha   90.00
_cell.angle_beta   90.00
_cell.angle_gamma   90.00
#
_symmetry.space_group_name_H-M   'P 1'
#
loop_
_entity.id
_entity.type
_entity.pdbx_description
1 polymer ?
#
loop_
_entity_poly.entity_id
_entity_poly.type
_entity_poly.pdbx_seq_one_letter_code
_entity_poly.pdbx_strand_id
1 'polypeptide(L)'
;MRISPRLLIAASLALLVPFGATQALNAFEQPEAATGFAPKPLVKAKKHMVVAANPLAAEAGLAMLRKGGSAVDAAIATQMVLNLVEPQSSGIGGGAFILTWDAGTKTLASFDGRETAPATATPELFLGPDGKPLPRDAAMASGRSVGTPGVLAALALAHDRYGKLPWAELFQPAITLARGGFSVSPRLAKLIAEAKPDSFAPDAKRYFFDADSRPWPVGYKLTNPALADTFELIAHGGANSFYQGSIARDIALAVESDPRGPGKLSEGDLASYRAKEREPVCILYRAYEVCGAAPPSSGAVTVSQILGLLAPYDLGPTPLAAEPAHRIAEAERLAFADRARYLADSDFVPVPVAGLLDPSYLASRRALIEPDRALGQATAGTPPNARQGSFGRDATRESIGTSQISIIDDDRNALSMTTSIEQAFGSRLMVRGFLLNNQLTDFSFLPTDEEGRAIANRVGPGKRPRSSMDPTMVFGNGRELRYVLGSPGGAAIILFNVKAILALIDWHLDPQAAAALVNFGTTGESVMLEPDAAWDGLARSLETLGHQVERMPLTSGMHIIAVTPQGLEGGADPRREGVALGD
;
A
#
# COMPACT_ATOMS: atom_id res chain seq x y z
N MET A 1 43.53 -16.97 78.93
CA MET A 1 44.00 -16.18 77.74
C MET A 1 43.12 -16.50 76.57
N ARG A 2 42.18 -15.63 76.20
CA ARG A 2 41.14 -15.85 75.16
C ARG A 2 41.61 -15.28 73.83
N ILE A 3 41.61 -16.08 72.78
CA ILE A 3 41.90 -15.69 71.42
C ILE A 3 40.60 -15.67 70.64
N SER A 4 40.16 -14.51 70.11
CA SER A 4 38.98 -14.35 69.25
C SER A 4 39.32 -14.65 67.79
N PRO A 5 38.41 -15.29 67.02
CA PRO A 5 38.60 -15.41 65.59
C PRO A 5 37.98 -14.19 64.87
N ARG A 6 38.74 -13.61 63.92
CA ARG A 6 38.30 -12.56 63.01
C ARG A 6 37.52 -13.19 61.86
N LEU A 7 36.27 -12.76 61.68
CA LEU A 7 35.45 -13.06 60.48
C LEU A 7 35.96 -12.19 59.31
N LEU A 8 36.34 -12.84 58.22
CA LEU A 8 36.56 -12.20 56.93
C LEU A 8 35.22 -12.19 56.15
N ILE A 9 34.66 -11.03 55.96
CA ILE A 9 33.52 -10.80 55.06
C ILE A 9 34.08 -10.54 53.68
N ALA A 10 33.91 -11.50 52.75
CA ALA A 10 34.15 -11.30 51.31
C ALA A 10 32.96 -10.55 50.69
N ALA A 11 33.14 -9.31 50.35
CA ALA A 11 32.16 -8.54 49.55
C ALA A 11 32.25 -8.94 48.10
N SER A 12 31.26 -9.70 47.63
CA SER A 12 31.07 -9.96 46.20
C SER A 12 30.45 -8.74 45.54
N LEU A 13 31.25 -7.99 44.76
CA LEU A 13 30.78 -6.92 43.87
C LEU A 13 30.08 -7.58 42.68
N ALA A 14 28.77 -7.63 42.69
CA ALA A 14 28.00 -7.98 41.48
C ALA A 14 28.04 -6.79 40.51
N LEU A 15 28.77 -6.91 39.42
CA LEU A 15 28.70 -6.01 38.27
C LEU A 15 27.31 -6.15 37.63
N LEU A 16 26.42 -5.21 37.95
CA LEU A 16 25.23 -4.96 37.19
C LEU A 16 25.65 -4.37 35.82
N VAL A 17 25.74 -5.24 34.82
CA VAL A 17 25.75 -4.81 33.41
C VAL A 17 24.34 -4.26 33.13
N PRO A 18 24.18 -2.99 32.75
CA PRO A 18 22.88 -2.53 32.30
C PRO A 18 22.57 -3.27 31.01
N PHE A 19 21.57 -4.14 31.03
CA PHE A 19 20.89 -4.57 29.80
C PHE A 19 20.30 -3.31 29.19
N GLY A 20 21.04 -2.69 28.28
CA GLY A 20 20.51 -1.70 27.36
C GLY A 20 19.39 -2.37 26.60
N ALA A 21 18.17 -1.95 26.85
CA ALA A 21 17.03 -2.26 25.99
C ALA A 21 17.37 -1.72 24.59
N THR A 22 17.94 -2.54 23.74
CA THR A 22 17.83 -2.39 22.29
C THR A 22 16.35 -2.47 22.01
N GLN A 23 15.68 -1.32 21.97
CA GLN A 23 14.35 -1.22 21.42
C GLN A 23 14.42 -1.85 20.03
N ALA A 24 13.63 -2.90 19.83
CA ALA A 24 13.49 -3.54 18.55
C ALA A 24 13.02 -2.48 17.53
N LEU A 25 13.95 -1.97 16.72
CA LEU A 25 13.73 -0.93 15.72
C LEU A 25 12.90 -1.42 14.52
N ASN A 26 12.43 -2.66 14.53
CA ASN A 26 11.83 -3.33 13.39
C ASN A 26 10.45 -3.97 13.66
N ALA A 27 9.66 -3.49 14.61
CA ALA A 27 8.29 -3.99 14.70
C ALA A 27 7.51 -3.57 13.44
N PHE A 28 7.00 -4.57 12.69
CA PHE A 28 6.07 -4.38 11.59
C PHE A 28 4.84 -3.62 12.11
N GLU A 29 4.40 -2.59 11.39
CA GLU A 29 3.16 -1.90 11.73
C GLU A 29 1.99 -2.77 11.26
N GLN A 30 1.06 -3.10 12.17
CA GLN A 30 -0.09 -3.94 11.85
C GLN A 30 -0.99 -3.23 10.84
N PRO A 31 -1.50 -3.93 9.80
CA PRO A 31 -2.52 -3.38 8.92
C PRO A 31 -3.74 -2.85 9.70
N GLU A 32 -4.45 -1.90 9.12
CA GLU A 32 -5.68 -1.35 9.72
C GLU A 32 -6.62 -2.47 10.18
N ALA A 33 -7.19 -2.30 11.38
CA ALA A 33 -8.03 -3.33 11.99
C ALA A 33 -9.16 -3.81 11.06
N ALA A 34 -9.34 -5.13 10.99
CA ALA A 34 -10.45 -5.74 10.27
C ALA A 34 -11.79 -5.33 10.89
N THR A 35 -12.85 -5.27 10.07
CA THR A 35 -14.24 -5.16 10.55
C THR A 35 -14.76 -6.45 11.14
N GLY A 36 -14.00 -7.52 11.04
CA GLY A 36 -14.33 -8.89 11.33
C GLY A 36 -14.09 -9.75 10.10
N PHE A 37 -14.28 -11.05 10.20
CA PHE A 37 -14.23 -11.96 9.07
C PHE A 37 -15.67 -12.32 8.66
N ALA A 38 -16.14 -11.76 7.54
CA ALA A 38 -17.46 -12.04 6.98
C ALA A 38 -17.31 -12.82 5.66
N PRO A 39 -17.63 -14.14 5.62
CA PRO A 39 -17.55 -14.92 4.40
C PRO A 39 -18.34 -14.26 3.26
N LYS A 40 -17.76 -14.23 2.08
CA LYS A 40 -18.34 -13.65 0.87
C LYS A 40 -18.45 -14.70 -0.23
N PRO A 41 -19.48 -14.64 -1.09
CA PRO A 41 -19.58 -15.54 -2.22
C PRO A 41 -18.63 -15.14 -3.35
N LEU A 42 -18.24 -16.11 -4.16
CA LEU A 42 -17.66 -15.86 -5.48
C LEU A 42 -18.73 -15.23 -6.37
N VAL A 43 -18.45 -14.06 -6.94
CA VAL A 43 -19.36 -13.37 -7.85
C VAL A 43 -19.01 -13.70 -9.30
N LYS A 44 -20.03 -14.04 -10.11
CA LYS A 44 -19.87 -14.34 -11.54
C LYS A 44 -20.60 -13.31 -12.38
N ALA A 45 -19.97 -12.86 -13.46
CA ALA A 45 -20.51 -11.91 -14.41
C ALA A 45 -20.15 -12.28 -15.85
N LYS A 46 -20.92 -11.78 -16.82
CA LYS A 46 -20.70 -12.06 -18.25
C LYS A 46 -20.05 -10.91 -18.99
N LYS A 47 -20.37 -9.67 -18.60
CA LYS A 47 -19.99 -8.47 -19.34
C LYS A 47 -18.81 -7.76 -18.70
N HIS A 48 -19.04 -7.18 -17.55
CA HIS A 48 -18.10 -6.32 -16.84
C HIS A 48 -18.17 -6.56 -15.34
N MET A 49 -17.13 -6.13 -14.62
CA MET A 49 -17.03 -6.32 -13.18
C MET A 49 -16.20 -5.21 -12.52
N VAL A 50 -16.65 -4.79 -11.33
CA VAL A 50 -15.94 -3.90 -10.42
C VAL A 50 -15.76 -4.62 -9.08
N VAL A 51 -14.54 -4.66 -8.56
CA VAL A 51 -14.24 -5.09 -7.19
C VAL A 51 -13.57 -3.92 -6.48
N ALA A 52 -14.22 -3.41 -5.43
CA ALA A 52 -13.75 -2.22 -4.72
C ALA A 52 -14.01 -2.31 -3.20
N ALA A 53 -13.32 -1.47 -2.44
CA ALA A 53 -13.25 -1.54 -0.98
C ALA A 53 -14.57 -1.21 -0.25
N ASN A 54 -15.53 -0.59 -0.94
CA ASN A 54 -16.83 -0.24 -0.37
C ASN A 54 -17.96 -0.46 -1.38
N PRO A 55 -19.15 -0.97 -0.96
CA PRO A 55 -20.27 -1.22 -1.86
C PRO A 55 -20.71 -0.01 -2.68
N LEU A 56 -20.84 1.18 -2.05
CA LEU A 56 -21.27 2.40 -2.75
C LEU A 56 -20.26 2.82 -3.83
N ALA A 57 -18.98 2.60 -3.59
CA ALA A 57 -17.94 2.88 -4.56
C ALA A 57 -17.97 1.88 -5.73
N ALA A 58 -18.18 0.60 -5.45
CA ALA A 58 -18.34 -0.43 -6.48
C ALA A 58 -19.58 -0.18 -7.35
N GLU A 59 -20.70 0.23 -6.74
CA GLU A 59 -21.93 0.62 -7.45
C GLU A 59 -21.71 1.82 -8.38
N ALA A 60 -20.95 2.83 -7.93
CA ALA A 60 -20.62 3.99 -8.76
C ALA A 60 -19.82 3.60 -10.01
N GLY A 61 -18.81 2.75 -9.84
CA GLY A 61 -18.02 2.21 -10.97
C GLY A 61 -18.90 1.38 -11.93
N LEU A 62 -19.71 0.47 -11.38
CA LEU A 62 -20.62 -0.35 -12.16
C LEU A 62 -21.64 0.49 -12.95
N ALA A 63 -22.12 1.60 -12.37
CA ALA A 63 -23.01 2.52 -13.06
C ALA A 63 -22.34 3.17 -14.27
N MET A 64 -21.05 3.47 -14.21
CA MET A 64 -20.31 3.99 -15.38
C MET A 64 -20.14 2.93 -16.47
N LEU A 65 -19.83 1.69 -16.10
CA LEU A 65 -19.75 0.57 -17.05
C LEU A 65 -21.10 0.33 -17.76
N ARG A 66 -22.20 0.36 -17.03
CA ARG A 66 -23.57 0.23 -17.58
C ARG A 66 -23.95 1.34 -18.56
N LYS A 67 -23.33 2.53 -18.45
CA LYS A 67 -23.46 3.62 -19.40
C LYS A 67 -22.54 3.48 -20.63
N GLY A 68 -21.78 2.40 -20.75
CA GLY A 68 -20.81 2.19 -21.82
C GLY A 68 -19.45 2.83 -21.57
N GLY A 69 -19.15 3.21 -20.33
CA GLY A 69 -17.87 3.72 -19.90
C GLY A 69 -16.77 2.66 -19.93
N SER A 70 -15.52 3.12 -20.00
CA SER A 70 -14.34 2.27 -19.91
C SER A 70 -14.03 1.85 -18.47
N ALA A 71 -13.08 0.93 -18.30
CA ALA A 71 -12.54 0.56 -16.99
C ALA A 71 -11.93 1.79 -16.26
N VAL A 72 -11.35 2.74 -16.99
CA VAL A 72 -10.82 4.00 -16.44
C VAL A 72 -11.94 4.91 -15.94
N ASP A 73 -13.02 5.08 -16.72
CA ASP A 73 -14.18 5.88 -16.30
C ASP A 73 -14.79 5.33 -15.00
N ALA A 74 -14.94 4.01 -14.93
CA ALA A 74 -15.44 3.33 -13.74
C ALA A 74 -14.50 3.51 -12.54
N ALA A 75 -13.18 3.47 -12.75
CA ALA A 75 -12.20 3.68 -11.69
C ALA A 75 -12.24 5.10 -11.11
N ILE A 76 -12.44 6.12 -11.96
CA ILE A 76 -12.58 7.51 -11.52
C ILE A 76 -13.82 7.64 -10.62
N ALA A 77 -14.98 7.17 -11.09
CA ALA A 77 -16.21 7.26 -10.30
C ALA A 77 -16.08 6.48 -8.97
N THR A 78 -15.48 5.29 -8.99
CA THR A 78 -15.18 4.50 -7.79
C THR A 78 -14.28 5.27 -6.83
N GLN A 79 -13.18 5.85 -7.32
CA GLN A 79 -12.23 6.61 -6.49
C GLN A 79 -12.85 7.86 -5.87
N MET A 80 -13.68 8.60 -6.61
CA MET A 80 -14.35 9.78 -6.07
C MET A 80 -15.33 9.40 -4.95
N VAL A 81 -16.03 8.27 -5.06
CA VAL A 81 -16.90 7.77 -3.99
C VAL A 81 -16.06 7.22 -2.81
N LEU A 82 -14.94 6.52 -3.04
CA LEU A 82 -14.06 6.10 -1.95
C LEU A 82 -13.55 7.27 -1.12
N ASN A 83 -13.29 8.42 -1.71
CA ASN A 83 -12.90 9.64 -0.97
C ASN A 83 -13.95 10.05 0.08
N LEU A 84 -15.22 9.68 -0.10
CA LEU A 84 -16.30 9.93 0.86
C LEU A 84 -16.46 8.80 1.87
N VAL A 85 -16.53 7.55 1.39
CA VAL A 85 -16.97 6.39 2.19
C VAL A 85 -15.82 5.65 2.85
N GLU A 86 -14.59 5.82 2.34
CA GLU A 86 -13.32 5.35 2.92
C GLU A 86 -12.28 6.48 3.02
N PRO A 87 -12.64 7.66 3.58
CA PRO A 87 -11.76 8.83 3.61
C PRO A 87 -10.49 8.59 4.43
N GLN A 88 -10.50 7.60 5.32
CA GLN A 88 -9.35 7.19 6.12
C GLN A 88 -8.27 6.47 5.30
N SER A 89 -8.61 5.92 4.14
CA SER A 89 -7.71 5.05 3.37
C SER A 89 -7.20 5.69 2.09
N SER A 90 -8.03 6.45 1.38
CA SER A 90 -7.67 7.05 0.08
C SER A 90 -8.50 8.29 -0.25
N GLY A 91 -8.05 9.08 -1.21
CA GLY A 91 -8.77 10.25 -1.68
C GLY A 91 -7.94 11.13 -2.61
N ILE A 92 -8.55 12.21 -3.10
CA ILE A 92 -7.89 13.16 -4.04
C ILE A 92 -6.70 13.90 -3.42
N GLY A 93 -6.60 13.91 -2.10
CA GLY A 93 -5.44 14.46 -1.39
C GLY A 93 -4.25 13.50 -1.26
N GLY A 94 -4.28 12.37 -1.93
CA GLY A 94 -3.25 11.32 -1.91
C GLY A 94 -2.67 10.96 -3.28
N GLY A 95 -2.13 9.74 -3.39
CA GLY A 95 -1.51 9.19 -4.58
C GLY A 95 -2.04 7.82 -4.99
N ALA A 96 -1.62 7.38 -6.18
CA ALA A 96 -1.98 6.08 -6.71
C ALA A 96 -0.94 5.55 -7.69
N PHE A 97 -0.94 4.21 -7.86
CA PHE A 97 -0.41 3.55 -9.04
C PHE A 97 -1.55 2.85 -9.78
N ILE A 98 -1.55 2.96 -11.09
CA ILE A 98 -2.61 2.46 -11.96
C ILE A 98 -1.98 1.61 -13.07
N LEU A 99 -2.48 0.40 -13.26
CA LEU A 99 -2.25 -0.38 -14.47
C LEU A 99 -3.53 -0.36 -15.31
N THR A 100 -3.39 -0.16 -16.61
CA THR A 100 -4.48 -0.28 -17.58
C THR A 100 -4.10 -1.24 -18.70
N TRP A 101 -5.00 -2.15 -19.04
CA TRP A 101 -4.87 -3.08 -20.13
C TRP A 101 -5.86 -2.74 -21.23
N ASP A 102 -5.37 -2.54 -22.44
CA ASP A 102 -6.17 -2.43 -23.64
C ASP A 102 -6.19 -3.79 -24.35
N ALA A 103 -7.34 -4.45 -24.35
CA ALA A 103 -7.51 -5.77 -24.92
C ALA A 103 -7.43 -5.78 -26.46
N GLY A 104 -7.81 -4.67 -27.10
CA GLY A 104 -7.78 -4.52 -28.56
C GLY A 104 -6.36 -4.46 -29.10
N THR A 105 -5.50 -3.67 -28.47
CA THR A 105 -4.09 -3.51 -28.86
C THR A 105 -3.13 -4.44 -28.11
N LYS A 106 -3.60 -5.13 -27.09
CA LYS A 106 -2.79 -5.94 -26.15
C LYS A 106 -1.65 -5.16 -25.50
N THR A 107 -1.91 -3.91 -25.15
CA THR A 107 -0.94 -3.03 -24.48
C THR A 107 -1.27 -2.84 -23.01
N LEU A 108 -0.24 -2.92 -22.17
CA LEU A 108 -0.29 -2.62 -20.76
C LEU A 108 0.40 -1.28 -20.52
N ALA A 109 -0.30 -0.33 -19.90
CA ALA A 109 0.24 0.95 -19.48
C ALA A 109 0.22 1.07 -17.96
N SER A 110 1.21 1.78 -17.40
CA SER A 110 1.33 2.04 -15.96
C SER A 110 1.43 3.53 -15.72
N PHE A 111 0.58 4.06 -14.82
CA PHE A 111 0.58 5.47 -14.43
C PHE A 111 0.99 5.62 -12.98
N ASP A 112 2.01 6.45 -12.76
CA ASP A 112 2.56 6.83 -11.46
C ASP A 112 2.00 8.18 -11.04
N GLY A 113 1.05 8.15 -10.11
CA GLY A 113 0.49 9.29 -9.38
C GLY A 113 1.01 9.37 -7.94
N ARG A 114 2.24 8.87 -7.67
CA ARG A 114 2.86 8.98 -6.34
C ARG A 114 3.12 10.43 -6.00
N GLU A 115 2.98 10.77 -4.73
CA GLU A 115 3.23 12.11 -4.21
C GLU A 115 4.69 12.50 -4.36
N THR A 116 4.94 13.80 -4.54
CA THR A 116 6.32 14.33 -4.56
C THR A 116 6.59 15.16 -3.31
N ALA A 117 7.81 15.12 -2.82
CA ALA A 117 8.28 16.05 -1.81
C ALA A 117 8.32 17.48 -2.37
N PRO A 118 8.06 18.51 -1.56
CA PRO A 118 8.21 19.90 -1.96
C PRO A 118 9.60 20.21 -2.54
N ALA A 119 9.67 21.17 -3.44
CA ALA A 119 10.95 21.61 -4.06
C ALA A 119 11.97 22.12 -3.04
N THR A 120 11.51 22.52 -1.85
CA THR A 120 12.36 22.99 -0.74
C THR A 120 12.64 21.92 0.32
N ALA A 121 12.21 20.66 0.10
CA ALA A 121 12.46 19.58 1.03
C ALA A 121 13.95 19.22 1.09
N THR A 122 14.44 18.90 2.29
CA THR A 122 15.83 18.49 2.51
C THR A 122 15.88 17.10 3.15
N PRO A 123 17.01 16.39 3.09
CA PRO A 123 17.15 15.08 3.71
C PRO A 123 16.85 15.05 5.21
N GLU A 124 16.92 16.20 5.88
CA GLU A 124 16.69 16.38 7.31
C GLU A 124 15.23 16.69 7.66
N LEU A 125 14.29 16.56 6.71
CA LEU A 125 12.87 16.92 6.87
C LEU A 125 12.26 16.35 8.15
N PHE A 126 12.62 15.14 8.53
CA PHE A 126 12.11 14.42 9.69
C PHE A 126 13.07 14.36 10.88
N LEU A 127 14.10 15.23 10.90
CA LEU A 127 14.98 15.38 12.07
C LEU A 127 14.51 16.51 12.97
N GLY A 128 14.64 16.29 14.27
CA GLY A 128 14.48 17.34 15.29
C GLY A 128 15.71 18.25 15.36
N PRO A 129 15.64 19.32 16.20
CA PRO A 129 16.77 20.23 16.41
C PRO A 129 18.02 19.56 16.99
N ASP A 130 17.86 18.39 17.61
CA ASP A 130 18.94 17.57 18.16
C ASP A 130 19.55 16.58 17.12
N GLY A 131 19.12 16.67 15.86
CA GLY A 131 19.55 15.79 14.78
C GLY A 131 18.99 14.36 14.84
N LYS A 132 18.05 14.07 15.76
CA LYS A 132 17.41 12.76 15.87
C LYS A 132 16.10 12.72 15.11
N PRO A 133 15.66 11.53 14.67
CA PRO A 133 14.35 11.37 14.07
C PRO A 133 13.23 11.85 14.99
N LEU A 134 12.28 12.57 14.41
CA LEU A 134 11.04 12.94 15.11
C LEU A 134 10.26 11.69 15.52
N PRO A 135 9.48 11.74 16.61
CA PRO A 135 8.50 10.69 16.90
C PRO A 135 7.57 10.52 15.70
N ARG A 136 7.38 9.26 15.25
CA ARG A 136 6.65 8.97 14.01
C ARG A 136 5.24 9.55 14.02
N ASP A 137 4.48 9.36 15.09
CA ASP A 137 3.11 9.87 15.21
C ASP A 137 3.04 11.40 15.08
N ALA A 138 4.01 12.11 15.63
CA ALA A 138 4.09 13.56 15.52
C ALA A 138 4.47 14.01 14.10
N ALA A 139 5.33 13.26 13.42
CA ALA A 139 5.67 13.54 12.04
C ALA A 139 4.47 13.30 11.10
N MET A 140 3.74 12.19 11.29
CA MET A 140 2.59 11.80 10.47
C MET A 140 1.43 12.78 10.56
N ALA A 141 1.01 13.14 11.79
CA ALA A 141 -0.13 14.03 12.02
C ALA A 141 0.28 15.52 11.91
N SER A 142 0.85 15.92 10.78
CA SER A 142 1.35 17.28 10.58
C SER A 142 1.41 17.67 9.09
N GLY A 143 1.43 18.97 8.81
CA GLY A 143 1.64 19.51 7.47
C GLY A 143 3.00 19.12 6.85
N ARG A 144 4.01 18.84 7.72
CA ARG A 144 5.35 18.40 7.31
C ARG A 144 5.35 17.12 6.51
N SER A 145 4.39 16.23 6.77
CA SER A 145 4.28 14.91 6.12
C SER A 145 3.57 14.94 4.77
N VAL A 146 2.96 16.07 4.39
CA VAL A 146 2.13 16.18 3.18
C VAL A 146 3.00 16.29 1.95
N GLY A 147 2.88 15.31 1.05
CA GLY A 147 3.41 15.37 -0.31
C GLY A 147 2.40 15.95 -1.29
N THR A 148 2.88 16.42 -2.45
CA THR A 148 2.01 16.92 -3.51
C THR A 148 1.10 15.80 -4.00
N PRO A 149 -0.23 15.91 -3.89
CA PRO A 149 -1.15 14.84 -4.28
C PRO A 149 -1.09 14.51 -5.77
N GLY A 150 -1.21 13.22 -6.11
CA GLY A 150 -1.05 12.77 -7.49
C GLY A 150 -2.22 12.01 -8.09
N VAL A 151 -3.21 11.59 -7.30
CA VAL A 151 -4.35 10.77 -7.75
C VAL A 151 -5.05 11.37 -8.96
N LEU A 152 -5.47 12.65 -8.87
CA LEU A 152 -6.21 13.30 -9.96
C LEU A 152 -5.40 13.44 -11.24
N ALA A 153 -4.10 13.74 -11.14
CA ALA A 153 -3.23 13.85 -12.31
C ALA A 153 -3.06 12.49 -13.01
N ALA A 154 -2.90 11.39 -12.24
CA ALA A 154 -2.79 10.06 -12.81
C ALA A 154 -4.10 9.60 -13.46
N LEU A 155 -5.23 9.83 -12.81
CA LEU A 155 -6.54 9.52 -13.35
C LEU A 155 -6.86 10.33 -14.61
N ALA A 156 -6.52 11.62 -14.63
CA ALA A 156 -6.69 12.46 -15.82
C ALA A 156 -5.82 11.95 -16.99
N LEU A 157 -4.53 11.64 -16.73
CA LEU A 157 -3.63 11.10 -17.74
C LEU A 157 -4.14 9.76 -18.31
N ALA A 158 -4.70 8.89 -17.47
CA ALA A 158 -5.32 7.64 -17.90
C ALA A 158 -6.63 7.90 -18.68
N HIS A 159 -7.46 8.87 -18.24
CA HIS A 159 -8.71 9.23 -18.89
C HIS A 159 -8.50 9.86 -20.26
N ASP A 160 -7.51 10.72 -20.43
CA ASP A 160 -7.16 11.33 -21.72
C ASP A 160 -6.86 10.28 -22.81
N ARG A 161 -6.38 9.10 -22.40
CA ARG A 161 -6.02 8.02 -23.31
C ARG A 161 -7.11 6.94 -23.45
N TYR A 162 -7.81 6.61 -22.37
CA TYR A 162 -8.71 5.45 -22.32
C TYR A 162 -10.14 5.78 -21.89
N GLY A 163 -10.44 7.04 -21.53
CA GLY A 163 -11.78 7.48 -21.16
C GLY A 163 -12.74 7.43 -22.34
N LYS A 164 -13.99 7.09 -22.07
CA LYS A 164 -15.11 7.07 -23.03
C LYS A 164 -16.22 8.03 -22.64
N LEU A 165 -16.47 8.23 -21.35
CA LEU A 165 -17.48 9.14 -20.83
C LEU A 165 -16.88 10.53 -20.57
N PRO A 166 -17.73 11.59 -20.62
CA PRO A 166 -17.28 12.92 -20.25
C PRO A 166 -16.77 12.97 -18.80
N TRP A 167 -15.60 13.58 -18.58
CA TRP A 167 -14.96 13.72 -17.28
C TRP A 167 -15.92 14.16 -16.17
N ALA A 168 -16.76 15.16 -16.45
CA ALA A 168 -17.70 15.71 -15.46
C ALA A 168 -18.77 14.71 -14.97
N GLU A 169 -19.15 13.72 -15.80
CA GLU A 169 -20.11 12.69 -15.41
C GLU A 169 -19.55 11.74 -14.36
N LEU A 170 -18.25 11.52 -14.34
CA LEU A 170 -17.58 10.57 -13.46
C LEU A 170 -17.58 11.02 -11.99
N PHE A 171 -17.84 12.30 -11.73
CA PHE A 171 -17.94 12.89 -10.39
C PHE A 171 -19.36 12.87 -9.83
N GLN A 172 -20.39 12.71 -10.67
CA GLN A 172 -21.80 12.89 -10.28
C GLN A 172 -22.24 11.93 -9.16
N PRO A 173 -21.84 10.63 -9.13
CA PRO A 173 -22.17 9.75 -8.02
C PRO A 173 -21.66 10.27 -6.68
N ALA A 174 -20.40 10.72 -6.64
CA ALA A 174 -19.77 11.25 -5.44
C ALA A 174 -20.38 12.59 -4.99
N ILE A 175 -20.66 13.52 -5.93
CA ILE A 175 -21.33 14.80 -5.65
C ILE A 175 -22.71 14.55 -5.03
N THR A 176 -23.49 13.62 -5.59
CA THR A 176 -24.81 13.25 -5.09
C THR A 176 -24.74 12.69 -3.67
N LEU A 177 -23.82 11.76 -3.41
CA LEU A 177 -23.61 11.18 -2.09
C LEU A 177 -23.09 12.21 -1.08
N ALA A 178 -22.19 13.10 -1.48
CA ALA A 178 -21.63 14.12 -0.60
C ALA A 178 -22.71 15.11 -0.12
N ARG A 179 -23.63 15.52 -1.00
CA ARG A 179 -24.76 16.39 -0.65
C ARG A 179 -25.88 15.67 0.05
N GLY A 180 -26.26 14.50 -0.46
CA GLY A 180 -27.36 13.69 0.07
C GLY A 180 -27.05 12.96 1.36
N GLY A 181 -25.77 12.72 1.63
CA GLY A 181 -25.25 11.96 2.75
C GLY A 181 -25.22 10.46 2.50
N PHE A 182 -24.31 9.80 3.17
CA PHE A 182 -24.12 8.34 3.20
C PHE A 182 -24.09 7.84 4.64
N SER A 183 -24.36 6.57 4.85
CA SER A 183 -24.27 5.95 6.18
C SER A 183 -22.82 5.63 6.54
N VAL A 184 -22.37 6.07 7.73
CA VAL A 184 -21.08 5.70 8.29
C VAL A 184 -21.03 4.17 8.43
N SER A 185 -20.06 3.55 7.79
CA SER A 185 -19.90 2.10 7.78
C SER A 185 -19.31 1.58 9.10
N PRO A 186 -19.44 0.27 9.42
CA PRO A 186 -18.77 -0.34 10.56
C PRO A 186 -17.26 -0.10 10.60
N ARG A 187 -16.59 -0.16 9.43
CA ARG A 187 -15.15 0.10 9.31
C ARG A 187 -14.81 1.55 9.61
N LEU A 188 -15.49 2.50 8.97
CA LEU A 188 -15.27 3.93 9.20
C LEU A 188 -15.52 4.30 10.67
N ALA A 189 -16.64 3.84 11.26
CA ALA A 189 -16.97 4.09 12.65
C ALA A 189 -15.90 3.56 13.61
N LYS A 190 -15.40 2.33 13.38
CA LYS A 190 -14.34 1.72 14.17
C LYS A 190 -13.06 2.55 14.12
N LEU A 191 -12.60 2.94 12.93
CA LEU A 191 -11.35 3.69 12.76
C LEU A 191 -11.46 5.12 13.31
N ILE A 192 -12.64 5.78 13.22
CA ILE A 192 -12.85 7.05 13.89
C ILE A 192 -12.79 6.88 15.41
N ALA A 193 -13.38 5.81 15.97
CA ALA A 193 -13.37 5.54 17.40
C ALA A 193 -11.98 5.21 17.97
N GLU A 194 -11.12 4.58 17.18
CA GLU A 194 -9.73 4.28 17.54
C GLU A 194 -8.81 5.52 17.43
N ALA A 195 -9.22 6.52 16.67
CA ALA A 195 -8.44 7.74 16.48
C ALA A 195 -8.58 8.70 17.65
N LYS A 196 -7.50 9.44 17.96
CA LYS A 196 -7.49 10.47 19.01
C LYS A 196 -8.08 11.77 18.44
N PRO A 197 -9.21 12.30 18.94
CA PRO A 197 -9.84 13.51 18.39
C PRO A 197 -8.91 14.72 18.31
N ASP A 198 -8.06 14.92 19.34
CA ASP A 198 -7.15 16.08 19.42
C ASP A 198 -5.94 15.98 18.49
N SER A 199 -5.77 14.85 17.80
CA SER A 199 -4.75 14.72 16.77
C SER A 199 -5.20 15.24 15.40
N PHE A 200 -6.51 15.53 15.22
CA PHE A 200 -7.05 16.08 13.98
C PHE A 200 -6.98 17.61 13.95
N ALA A 201 -6.77 18.16 12.79
CA ALA A 201 -6.99 19.58 12.55
C ALA A 201 -8.47 19.94 12.76
N PRO A 202 -8.79 21.22 13.08
CA PRO A 202 -10.15 21.60 13.48
C PRO A 202 -11.26 21.19 12.49
N ASP A 203 -11.03 21.30 11.18
CA ASP A 203 -12.02 20.95 10.17
C ASP A 203 -12.25 19.43 10.11
N ALA A 204 -11.20 18.63 10.15
CA ALA A 204 -11.30 17.19 10.19
C ALA A 204 -11.95 16.71 11.51
N LYS A 205 -11.62 17.32 12.64
CA LYS A 205 -12.26 17.01 13.92
C LYS A 205 -13.77 17.27 13.86
N ARG A 206 -14.21 18.42 13.33
CA ARG A 206 -15.65 18.72 13.17
C ARG A 206 -16.37 17.78 12.23
N TYR A 207 -15.67 17.20 11.27
CA TYR A 207 -16.25 16.27 10.30
C TYR A 207 -16.46 14.87 10.89
N PHE A 208 -15.50 14.35 11.64
CA PHE A 208 -15.52 12.98 12.14
C PHE A 208 -16.10 12.81 13.55
N PHE A 209 -16.23 13.90 14.31
CA PHE A 209 -16.68 13.86 15.70
C PHE A 209 -17.79 14.88 15.96
N ASP A 210 -18.63 14.60 16.98
CA ASP A 210 -19.61 15.56 17.47
C ASP A 210 -18.98 16.68 18.34
N ALA A 211 -19.81 17.58 18.84
CA ALA A 211 -19.37 18.71 19.69
C ALA A 211 -18.68 18.27 21.01
N ASP A 212 -19.01 17.07 21.50
CA ASP A 212 -18.40 16.47 22.71
C ASP A 212 -17.20 15.60 22.37
N SER A 213 -16.68 15.66 21.14
CA SER A 213 -15.58 14.83 20.61
C SER A 213 -15.87 13.33 20.61
N ARG A 214 -17.15 12.93 20.51
CA ARG A 214 -17.55 11.54 20.33
C ARG A 214 -17.56 11.18 18.83
N PRO A 215 -17.05 9.99 18.45
CA PRO A 215 -17.04 9.55 17.05
C PRO A 215 -18.47 9.31 16.54
N TRP A 216 -18.71 9.55 15.24
CA TRP A 216 -19.98 9.22 14.64
C TRP A 216 -20.21 7.70 14.66
N PRO A 217 -21.39 7.23 15.12
CA PRO A 217 -21.70 5.81 15.20
C PRO A 217 -22.00 5.20 13.82
N VAL A 218 -21.97 3.88 13.73
CA VAL A 218 -22.44 3.12 12.56
C VAL A 218 -23.85 3.56 12.18
N GLY A 219 -24.07 3.80 10.89
CA GLY A 219 -25.37 4.21 10.35
C GLY A 219 -25.67 5.71 10.45
N TYR A 220 -24.81 6.49 11.13
CA TYR A 220 -24.95 7.95 11.12
C TYR A 220 -24.90 8.47 9.69
N LYS A 221 -25.84 9.36 9.33
CA LYS A 221 -25.89 9.95 8.00
C LYS A 221 -24.93 11.13 7.90
N LEU A 222 -23.76 10.90 7.32
CA LEU A 222 -22.71 11.89 7.16
C LEU A 222 -22.84 12.59 5.80
N THR A 223 -22.78 13.92 5.79
CA THR A 223 -22.78 14.76 4.57
C THR A 223 -21.47 15.49 4.45
N ASN A 224 -21.06 15.84 3.21
CA ASN A 224 -19.84 16.61 2.95
C ASN A 224 -20.08 17.63 1.82
N PRO A 225 -20.84 18.70 2.06
CA PRO A 225 -21.11 19.73 1.04
C PRO A 225 -19.84 20.37 0.48
N ALA A 226 -18.82 20.58 1.33
CA ALA A 226 -17.55 21.18 0.93
C ALA A 226 -16.79 20.32 -0.11
N LEU A 227 -16.85 18.98 0.04
CA LEU A 227 -16.28 18.07 -0.94
C LEU A 227 -17.13 18.03 -2.23
N ALA A 228 -18.46 18.12 -2.13
CA ALA A 228 -19.32 18.22 -3.30
C ALA A 228 -18.97 19.45 -4.16
N ASP A 229 -18.82 20.62 -3.53
CA ASP A 229 -18.43 21.85 -4.21
C ASP A 229 -17.02 21.72 -4.82
N THR A 230 -16.10 21.05 -4.15
CA THR A 230 -14.75 20.77 -4.67
C THR A 230 -14.82 19.85 -5.89
N PHE A 231 -15.61 18.79 -5.84
CA PHE A 231 -15.82 17.90 -6.98
C PHE A 231 -16.49 18.60 -8.16
N GLU A 232 -17.44 19.52 -7.94
CA GLU A 232 -18.02 20.31 -8.99
C GLU A 232 -16.98 21.22 -9.70
N LEU A 233 -16.11 21.87 -8.93
CA LEU A 233 -15.01 22.66 -9.50
C LEU A 233 -14.09 21.79 -10.38
N ILE A 234 -13.73 20.59 -9.92
CA ILE A 234 -12.87 19.67 -10.66
C ILE A 234 -13.60 19.07 -11.87
N ALA A 235 -14.88 18.73 -11.73
CA ALA A 235 -15.70 18.19 -12.81
C ALA A 235 -15.80 19.15 -13.99
N HIS A 236 -16.02 20.44 -13.72
CA HIS A 236 -16.17 21.47 -14.76
C HIS A 236 -14.85 22.03 -15.29
N GLY A 237 -13.85 22.19 -14.42
CA GLY A 237 -12.56 22.80 -14.77
C GLY A 237 -11.44 21.81 -15.11
N GLY A 238 -11.73 20.49 -15.06
CA GLY A 238 -10.74 19.44 -15.25
C GLY A 238 -9.78 19.30 -14.05
N ALA A 239 -8.88 18.33 -14.12
CA ALA A 239 -7.91 18.05 -13.07
C ALA A 239 -7.01 19.27 -12.74
N ASN A 240 -6.75 20.15 -13.70
CA ASN A 240 -5.94 21.35 -13.48
C ASN A 240 -6.53 22.29 -12.42
N SER A 241 -7.85 22.30 -12.20
CA SER A 241 -8.51 23.07 -11.15
C SER A 241 -8.08 22.69 -9.74
N PHE A 242 -7.58 21.47 -9.56
CA PHE A 242 -7.02 21.00 -8.29
C PHE A 242 -5.60 21.52 -8.06
N TYR A 243 -4.80 21.56 -9.14
CA TYR A 243 -3.37 21.90 -9.06
C TYR A 243 -3.09 23.41 -9.18
N GLN A 244 -4.11 24.20 -9.54
CA GLN A 244 -4.00 25.66 -9.71
C GLN A 244 -5.25 26.36 -9.14
N GLY A 245 -5.11 27.64 -8.81
CA GLY A 245 -6.21 28.46 -8.33
C GLY A 245 -6.56 28.23 -6.86
N SER A 246 -7.85 28.27 -6.53
CA SER A 246 -8.30 28.33 -5.11
C SER A 246 -8.04 27.03 -4.35
N ILE A 247 -8.16 25.85 -4.98
CA ILE A 247 -7.91 24.56 -4.31
C ILE A 247 -6.43 24.46 -3.95
N ALA A 248 -5.54 24.73 -4.89
CA ALA A 248 -4.10 24.68 -4.66
C ALA A 248 -3.65 25.64 -3.56
N ARG A 249 -4.19 26.86 -3.57
CA ARG A 249 -3.91 27.86 -2.53
C ARG A 249 -4.34 27.38 -1.15
N ASP A 250 -5.55 26.83 -1.02
CA ASP A 250 -6.08 26.37 0.26
C ASP A 250 -5.29 25.16 0.79
N ILE A 251 -4.82 24.26 -0.10
CA ILE A 251 -3.91 23.16 0.27
C ILE A 251 -2.58 23.72 0.82
N ALA A 252 -1.93 24.61 0.07
CA ALA A 252 -0.64 25.19 0.46
C ALA A 252 -0.77 25.90 1.82
N LEU A 253 -1.81 26.75 1.99
CA LEU A 253 -2.07 27.47 3.22
C LEU A 253 -2.30 26.54 4.41
N ALA A 254 -3.10 25.47 4.25
CA ALA A 254 -3.36 24.52 5.32
C ALA A 254 -2.09 23.78 5.75
N VAL A 255 -1.23 23.42 4.80
CA VAL A 255 0.04 22.74 5.07
C VAL A 255 1.05 23.68 5.76
N GLU A 256 1.19 24.89 5.27
CA GLU A 256 2.13 25.88 5.81
C GLU A 256 1.73 26.38 7.20
N SER A 257 0.42 26.54 7.46
CA SER A 257 -0.09 27.08 8.71
C SER A 257 -0.39 26.03 9.79
N ASP A 258 -0.09 24.75 9.56
CA ASP A 258 -0.40 23.70 10.54
C ASP A 258 0.40 23.85 11.84
N PRO A 259 -0.24 24.16 12.98
CA PRO A 259 0.48 24.38 14.24
C PRO A 259 1.12 23.11 14.82
N ARG A 260 0.72 21.92 14.36
CA ARG A 260 1.27 20.62 14.80
C ARG A 260 2.64 20.35 14.20
N GLY A 261 2.94 20.97 13.05
CA GLY A 261 4.21 20.89 12.35
C GLY A 261 4.06 21.46 10.93
N PRO A 262 4.40 22.73 10.71
CA PRO A 262 4.28 23.35 9.40
C PRO A 262 5.02 22.56 8.32
N GLY A 263 4.36 22.35 7.17
CA GLY A 263 4.96 21.78 5.97
C GLY A 263 5.51 22.84 5.03
N LYS A 264 6.08 22.38 3.90
CA LYS A 264 6.70 23.27 2.91
C LYS A 264 6.04 23.19 1.53
N LEU A 265 4.90 22.50 1.43
CA LEU A 265 4.17 22.35 0.17
C LEU A 265 3.63 23.71 -0.30
N SER A 266 4.02 24.15 -1.47
CA SER A 266 3.63 25.44 -2.06
C SER A 266 2.65 25.28 -3.23
N GLU A 267 1.99 26.40 -3.62
CA GLU A 267 1.20 26.44 -4.87
C GLU A 267 2.08 26.11 -6.10
N GLY A 268 3.37 26.45 -6.07
CA GLY A 268 4.34 26.13 -7.12
C GLY A 268 4.59 24.63 -7.25
N ASP A 269 4.67 23.89 -6.13
CA ASP A 269 4.80 22.44 -6.13
C ASP A 269 3.56 21.76 -6.73
N LEU A 270 2.36 22.23 -6.36
CA LEU A 270 1.11 21.77 -6.95
C LEU A 270 1.05 22.04 -8.46
N ALA A 271 1.30 23.27 -8.90
CA ALA A 271 1.25 23.66 -10.30
C ALA A 271 2.27 22.91 -11.18
N SER A 272 3.41 22.54 -10.62
CA SER A 272 4.48 21.80 -11.31
C SER A 272 4.31 20.29 -11.29
N TYR A 273 3.40 19.73 -10.46
CA TYR A 273 3.21 18.30 -10.37
C TYR A 273 2.78 17.68 -11.70
N ARG A 274 3.38 16.55 -12.04
CA ARG A 274 3.00 15.75 -13.22
C ARG A 274 2.99 14.27 -12.83
N ALA A 275 1.88 13.60 -13.10
CA ALA A 275 1.85 12.14 -13.13
C ALA A 275 2.75 11.64 -14.26
N LYS A 276 3.25 10.41 -14.13
CA LYS A 276 4.17 9.82 -15.12
C LYS A 276 3.61 8.52 -15.68
N GLU A 277 3.77 8.29 -16.96
CA GLU A 277 3.67 6.96 -17.53
C GLU A 277 5.03 6.26 -17.33
N ARG A 278 5.01 4.98 -16.88
CA ARG A 278 6.20 4.18 -16.67
C ARG A 278 6.03 2.81 -17.29
N GLU A 279 7.12 2.22 -17.76
CA GLU A 279 7.10 0.83 -18.21
C GLU A 279 6.81 -0.10 -17.01
N PRO A 280 5.79 -0.97 -17.11
CA PRO A 280 5.50 -1.95 -16.07
C PRO A 280 6.68 -2.91 -15.84
N VAL A 281 6.84 -3.38 -14.60
CA VAL A 281 7.80 -4.45 -14.28
C VAL A 281 7.08 -5.78 -14.40
N CYS A 282 7.60 -6.67 -15.24
CA CYS A 282 7.01 -7.99 -15.47
C CYS A 282 8.03 -9.11 -15.24
N ILE A 283 7.54 -10.26 -14.80
CA ILE A 283 8.30 -11.51 -14.68
C ILE A 283 7.49 -12.68 -15.25
N LEU A 284 8.17 -13.64 -15.85
CA LEU A 284 7.57 -14.93 -16.19
C LEU A 284 7.58 -15.83 -14.95
N TYR A 285 6.42 -16.24 -14.50
CA TYR A 285 6.23 -17.20 -13.42
C TYR A 285 5.35 -18.36 -13.87
N ARG A 286 5.88 -19.59 -13.84
CA ARG A 286 5.25 -20.75 -14.48
C ARG A 286 5.00 -20.47 -15.98
N ALA A 287 3.74 -20.54 -16.40
CA ALA A 287 3.31 -20.21 -17.78
C ALA A 287 2.64 -18.81 -17.88
N TYR A 288 2.82 -17.96 -16.87
CA TYR A 288 2.14 -16.67 -16.78
C TYR A 288 3.15 -15.52 -16.73
N GLU A 289 2.80 -14.39 -17.36
CA GLU A 289 3.50 -13.11 -17.20
C GLU A 289 2.79 -12.34 -16.08
N VAL A 290 3.49 -12.01 -15.00
CA VAL A 290 3.01 -11.23 -13.87
C VAL A 290 3.60 -9.84 -13.96
N CYS A 291 2.76 -8.81 -14.05
CA CYS A 291 3.14 -7.42 -14.24
C CYS A 291 2.59 -6.52 -13.13
N GLY A 292 3.38 -5.53 -12.71
CA GLY A 292 2.99 -4.53 -11.72
C GLY A 292 3.68 -3.19 -11.94
N ALA A 293 3.48 -2.24 -11.01
CA ALA A 293 3.98 -0.87 -11.14
C ALA A 293 5.51 -0.77 -10.93
N ALA A 294 6.17 0.02 -11.76
CA ALA A 294 7.61 0.30 -11.66
C ALA A 294 7.95 1.21 -10.46
N PRO A 295 9.24 1.28 -10.06
CA PRO A 295 9.69 2.27 -9.07
C PRO A 295 9.25 3.71 -9.42
N PRO A 296 8.81 4.51 -8.42
CA PRO A 296 9.05 4.37 -6.98
C PRO A 296 8.23 3.30 -6.26
N SER A 297 7.31 2.60 -6.92
CA SER A 297 6.77 1.39 -6.31
C SER A 297 7.85 0.32 -6.22
N SER A 298 7.99 -0.28 -5.05
CA SER A 298 8.84 -1.44 -4.82
C SER A 298 8.08 -2.75 -4.97
N GLY A 299 6.74 -2.67 -5.09
CA GLY A 299 5.86 -3.83 -5.07
C GLY A 299 6.19 -4.83 -6.16
N ALA A 300 6.06 -4.43 -7.43
CA ALA A 300 6.27 -5.34 -8.55
C ALA A 300 7.68 -5.94 -8.61
N VAL A 301 8.72 -5.16 -8.29
CA VAL A 301 10.09 -5.67 -8.27
C VAL A 301 10.25 -6.74 -7.18
N THR A 302 9.72 -6.48 -5.97
CA THR A 302 9.86 -7.42 -4.84
C THR A 302 9.00 -8.66 -5.05
N VAL A 303 7.75 -8.51 -5.53
CA VAL A 303 6.89 -9.65 -5.94
C VAL A 303 7.59 -10.48 -7.01
N SER A 304 8.16 -9.84 -8.04
CA SER A 304 8.90 -10.52 -9.11
C SER A 304 10.12 -11.28 -8.58
N GLN A 305 10.88 -10.70 -7.65
CA GLN A 305 12.00 -11.41 -7.01
C GLN A 305 11.51 -12.64 -6.26
N ILE A 306 10.46 -12.52 -5.44
CA ILE A 306 9.90 -13.64 -4.67
C ILE A 306 9.45 -14.75 -5.62
N LEU A 307 8.67 -14.42 -6.64
CA LEU A 307 8.21 -15.39 -7.65
C LEU A 307 9.39 -16.04 -8.40
N GLY A 308 10.40 -15.25 -8.77
CA GLY A 308 11.61 -15.75 -9.43
C GLY A 308 12.45 -16.69 -8.54
N LEU A 309 12.50 -16.43 -7.23
CA LEU A 309 13.11 -17.33 -6.25
C LEU A 309 12.32 -18.64 -6.11
N LEU A 310 11.00 -18.57 -6.15
CA LEU A 310 10.11 -19.72 -6.00
C LEU A 310 9.93 -20.53 -7.29
N ALA A 311 10.20 -19.96 -8.46
CA ALA A 311 9.89 -20.56 -9.76
C ALA A 311 10.39 -22.01 -9.96
N PRO A 312 11.58 -22.45 -9.49
CA PRO A 312 12.02 -23.84 -9.66
C PRO A 312 11.42 -24.83 -8.66
N TYR A 313 10.73 -24.36 -7.59
CA TYR A 313 10.16 -25.25 -6.59
C TYR A 313 8.74 -25.67 -6.96
N ASP A 314 8.41 -26.92 -6.71
CA ASP A 314 7.03 -27.38 -6.66
C ASP A 314 6.46 -27.05 -5.28
N LEU A 315 5.41 -26.24 -5.23
CA LEU A 315 4.76 -25.83 -3.98
C LEU A 315 3.66 -26.82 -3.54
N GLY A 316 3.50 -27.93 -4.27
CA GLY A 316 2.53 -28.98 -3.98
C GLY A 316 1.07 -28.51 -4.10
N PRO A 317 0.11 -29.41 -3.93
CA PRO A 317 -1.31 -29.11 -4.13
C PRO A 317 -2.01 -28.50 -2.90
N THR A 318 -1.36 -28.52 -1.73
CA THR A 318 -1.97 -28.06 -0.48
C THR A 318 -1.50 -26.64 -0.18
N PRO A 319 -2.41 -25.65 -0.21
CA PRO A 319 -2.06 -24.28 0.16
C PRO A 319 -1.38 -24.21 1.52
N LEU A 320 -0.25 -23.52 1.59
CA LEU A 320 0.49 -23.26 2.82
C LEU A 320 0.86 -24.53 3.63
N ALA A 321 1.16 -25.66 2.96
CA ALA A 321 1.86 -26.75 3.63
C ALA A 321 3.20 -26.25 4.19
N ALA A 322 3.72 -26.88 5.22
CA ALA A 322 4.85 -26.36 6.01
C ALA A 322 6.11 -26.08 5.16
N GLU A 323 6.45 -26.99 4.24
CA GLU A 323 7.64 -26.83 3.39
C GLU A 323 7.47 -25.71 2.36
N PRO A 324 6.37 -25.59 1.57
CA PRO A 324 6.10 -24.42 0.75
C PRO A 324 6.08 -23.11 1.54
N ALA A 325 5.43 -23.07 2.69
CA ALA A 325 5.37 -21.87 3.53
C ALA A 325 6.75 -21.42 4.01
N HIS A 326 7.62 -22.36 4.39
CA HIS A 326 9.01 -22.08 4.70
C HIS A 326 9.74 -21.44 3.51
N ARG A 327 9.65 -22.01 2.32
CA ARG A 327 10.29 -21.48 1.10
C ARG A 327 9.79 -20.10 0.72
N ILE A 328 8.48 -19.86 0.88
CA ILE A 328 7.86 -18.56 0.63
C ILE A 328 8.45 -17.54 1.60
N ALA A 329 8.47 -17.84 2.91
CA ALA A 329 9.03 -16.94 3.92
C ALA A 329 10.52 -16.62 3.67
N GLU A 330 11.32 -17.60 3.27
CA GLU A 330 12.74 -17.38 2.96
C GLU A 330 12.92 -16.54 1.70
N ALA A 331 12.12 -16.76 0.65
CA ALA A 331 12.14 -15.94 -0.56
C ALA A 331 11.74 -14.47 -0.27
N GLU A 332 10.70 -14.27 0.54
CA GLU A 332 10.27 -12.96 1.02
C GLU A 332 11.40 -12.26 1.79
N ARG A 333 12.03 -12.94 2.75
CA ARG A 333 13.14 -12.43 3.56
C ARG A 333 14.29 -11.92 2.70
N LEU A 334 14.69 -12.68 1.69
CA LEU A 334 15.76 -12.32 0.77
C LEU A 334 15.39 -11.12 -0.10
N ALA A 335 14.17 -11.09 -0.64
CA ALA A 335 13.69 -10.00 -1.48
C ALA A 335 13.50 -8.69 -0.68
N PHE A 336 13.00 -8.75 0.55
CA PHE A 336 12.89 -7.57 1.42
C PHE A 336 14.24 -7.01 1.86
N ALA A 337 15.28 -7.86 2.00
CA ALA A 337 16.64 -7.38 2.23
C ALA A 337 17.18 -6.56 1.05
N ASP A 338 16.96 -7.01 -0.17
CA ASP A 338 17.33 -6.28 -1.39
C ASP A 338 16.50 -5.00 -1.54
N ARG A 339 15.18 -5.08 -1.31
CA ARG A 339 14.25 -3.95 -1.32
C ARG A 339 14.72 -2.81 -0.41
N ALA A 340 15.09 -3.13 0.82
CA ALA A 340 15.53 -2.17 1.82
C ALA A 340 16.81 -1.41 1.40
N ARG A 341 17.60 -1.96 0.52
CA ARG A 341 18.86 -1.34 0.06
C ARG A 341 18.72 -0.57 -1.23
N TYR A 342 17.96 -1.12 -2.20
CA TYR A 342 18.03 -0.67 -3.59
C TYR A 342 16.80 0.07 -4.08
N LEU A 343 15.60 -0.18 -3.50
CA LEU A 343 14.38 0.33 -4.08
C LEU A 343 14.02 1.72 -3.54
N ALA A 344 13.86 2.65 -4.47
CA ALA A 344 13.53 4.06 -4.24
C ALA A 344 13.04 4.68 -5.57
N ASP A 345 12.90 6.00 -5.62
CA ASP A 345 12.55 6.72 -6.84
C ASP A 345 13.67 6.63 -7.89
N SER A 346 13.39 5.90 -8.97
CA SER A 346 14.34 5.65 -10.07
C SER A 346 14.70 6.90 -10.87
N ASP A 347 13.96 8.00 -10.73
CA ASP A 347 14.31 9.28 -11.37
C ASP A 347 15.46 9.99 -10.62
N PHE A 348 15.72 9.61 -9.37
CA PHE A 348 16.71 10.24 -8.49
C PHE A 348 17.89 9.34 -8.11
N VAL A 349 17.68 8.02 -8.13
CA VAL A 349 18.73 7.06 -7.80
C VAL A 349 18.73 5.90 -8.79
N PRO A 350 19.89 5.33 -9.13
CA PRO A 350 19.96 4.16 -10.00
C PRO A 350 19.42 2.93 -9.29
N VAL A 351 18.18 2.55 -9.59
CA VAL A 351 17.56 1.31 -9.11
C VAL A 351 17.87 0.18 -10.08
N PRO A 352 18.59 -0.88 -9.67
CA PRO A 352 19.07 -1.93 -10.58
C PRO A 352 17.96 -2.98 -10.85
N VAL A 353 16.80 -2.58 -11.39
CA VAL A 353 15.64 -3.47 -11.60
C VAL A 353 16.02 -4.72 -12.39
N ALA A 354 16.67 -4.54 -13.56
CA ALA A 354 17.09 -5.68 -14.39
C ALA A 354 18.07 -6.60 -13.66
N GLY A 355 18.98 -6.05 -12.85
CA GLY A 355 19.93 -6.83 -12.07
C GLY A 355 19.27 -7.60 -10.93
N LEU A 356 18.25 -7.01 -10.26
CA LEU A 356 17.49 -7.67 -9.21
C LEU A 356 16.65 -8.85 -9.73
N LEU A 357 16.25 -8.80 -11.00
CA LEU A 357 15.47 -9.83 -11.68
C LEU A 357 16.32 -10.73 -12.59
N ASP A 358 17.64 -10.55 -12.61
CA ASP A 358 18.55 -11.37 -13.42
C ASP A 358 18.49 -12.84 -12.97
N PRO A 359 18.31 -13.82 -13.90
CA PRO A 359 18.18 -15.23 -13.54
C PRO A 359 19.38 -15.78 -12.75
N SER A 360 20.61 -15.34 -13.05
CA SER A 360 21.81 -15.80 -12.34
C SER A 360 21.87 -15.22 -10.92
N TYR A 361 21.46 -13.96 -10.76
CA TYR A 361 21.33 -13.34 -9.45
C TYR A 361 20.25 -14.04 -8.60
N LEU A 362 19.07 -14.27 -9.15
CA LEU A 362 18.01 -15.00 -8.47
C LEU A 362 18.45 -16.42 -8.08
N ALA A 363 19.18 -17.11 -8.96
CA ALA A 363 19.75 -18.42 -8.63
C ALA A 363 20.74 -18.37 -7.46
N SER A 364 21.60 -17.36 -7.41
CA SER A 364 22.56 -17.16 -6.31
C SER A 364 21.86 -16.86 -4.98
N ARG A 365 20.79 -16.07 -5.02
CA ARG A 365 19.97 -15.77 -3.82
C ARG A 365 19.22 -17.01 -3.34
N ARG A 366 18.60 -17.75 -4.27
CA ARG A 366 17.87 -19.00 -3.97
C ARG A 366 18.78 -20.06 -3.33
N ALA A 367 20.04 -20.13 -3.70
CA ALA A 367 21.00 -21.07 -3.09
C ALA A 367 21.22 -20.84 -1.57
N LEU A 368 20.74 -19.72 -1.02
CA LEU A 368 20.77 -19.43 0.42
C LEU A 368 19.56 -20.05 1.15
N ILE A 369 18.53 -20.50 0.44
CA ILE A 369 17.34 -21.12 1.04
C ILE A 369 17.66 -22.58 1.36
N GLU A 370 17.82 -22.89 2.63
CA GLU A 370 18.02 -24.25 3.11
C GLU A 370 16.65 -24.93 3.31
N PRO A 371 16.50 -26.23 2.98
CA PRO A 371 15.18 -26.88 3.04
C PRO A 371 14.69 -27.18 4.46
N ASP A 372 15.58 -27.21 5.43
CA ASP A 372 15.34 -27.69 6.80
C ASP A 372 15.71 -26.66 7.89
N ARG A 373 16.08 -25.46 7.51
CA ARG A 373 16.48 -24.42 8.46
C ARG A 373 16.19 -23.01 7.92
N ALA A 374 15.63 -22.17 8.78
CA ALA A 374 15.45 -20.75 8.51
C ALA A 374 16.79 -20.01 8.43
N LEU A 375 16.90 -19.10 7.44
CA LEU A 375 18.09 -18.26 7.22
C LEU A 375 18.36 -17.29 8.39
N GLY A 376 17.34 -16.98 9.20
CA GLY A 376 17.43 -15.94 10.21
C GLY A 376 17.41 -14.53 9.57
N GLN A 377 18.43 -13.72 9.79
CA GLN A 377 18.51 -12.38 9.20
C GLN A 377 19.15 -12.42 7.81
N ALA A 378 18.41 -11.99 6.79
CA ALA A 378 18.95 -11.85 5.44
C ALA A 378 19.65 -10.50 5.26
N THR A 379 20.71 -10.52 4.45
CA THR A 379 21.38 -9.31 3.96
C THR A 379 21.11 -9.12 2.47
N ALA A 380 21.13 -7.87 2.02
CA ALA A 380 21.03 -7.58 0.60
C ALA A 380 22.19 -8.20 -0.19
N GLY A 381 21.87 -8.77 -1.35
CA GLY A 381 22.88 -9.25 -2.28
C GLY A 381 23.53 -8.12 -3.08
N THR A 382 24.30 -8.49 -4.10
CA THR A 382 24.89 -7.54 -5.05
C THR A 382 24.42 -7.91 -6.46
N PRO A 383 23.27 -7.35 -6.90
CA PRO A 383 22.74 -7.66 -8.23
C PRO A 383 23.66 -7.05 -9.31
N PRO A 384 23.68 -7.61 -10.53
CA PRO A 384 24.36 -7.01 -11.66
C PRO A 384 24.00 -5.53 -11.83
N ASN A 385 24.98 -4.72 -12.21
CA ASN A 385 24.85 -3.27 -12.39
C ASN A 385 24.58 -2.46 -11.10
N ALA A 386 24.48 -3.09 -9.94
CA ALA A 386 24.49 -2.36 -8.68
C ALA A 386 25.89 -1.83 -8.38
N ARG A 387 25.99 -0.56 -7.99
CA ARG A 387 27.26 -0.03 -7.45
C ARG A 387 27.44 -0.61 -6.05
N GLN A 388 28.48 -1.42 -5.86
CA GLN A 388 28.79 -2.07 -4.59
C GLN A 388 28.96 -1.00 -3.49
N GLY A 389 28.25 -1.15 -2.37
CA GLY A 389 28.37 -0.26 -1.21
C GLY A 389 27.73 1.13 -1.36
N SER A 390 26.98 1.41 -2.45
CA SER A 390 26.47 2.77 -2.74
C SER A 390 25.37 3.25 -1.79
N PHE A 391 24.56 2.33 -1.21
CA PHE A 391 23.44 2.69 -0.34
C PHE A 391 23.44 1.91 0.97
N GLY A 392 23.02 2.58 2.04
CA GLY A 392 22.70 2.00 3.33
C GLY A 392 21.33 1.31 3.34
N ARG A 393 21.09 0.50 4.38
CA ARG A 393 19.78 -0.15 4.60
C ARG A 393 18.74 0.89 5.04
N ASP A 394 17.62 0.94 4.37
CA ASP A 394 16.44 1.69 4.80
C ASP A 394 15.63 0.87 5.80
N ALA A 395 15.49 1.39 7.02
CA ALA A 395 14.70 0.79 8.10
C ALA A 395 13.31 1.47 8.24
N THR A 396 12.86 2.23 7.24
CA THR A 396 11.57 2.92 7.27
C THR A 396 10.42 1.93 7.37
N ARG A 397 9.53 2.17 8.33
CA ARG A 397 8.24 1.49 8.43
C ARG A 397 7.26 2.18 7.51
N GLU A 398 6.54 1.42 6.71
CA GLU A 398 5.46 1.93 5.86
C GLU A 398 4.13 1.77 6.58
N SER A 399 3.29 2.78 6.50
CA SER A 399 1.95 2.76 7.10
C SER A 399 0.93 2.09 6.19
N ILE A 400 -0.32 1.95 6.63
CA ILE A 400 -1.22 0.86 6.26
C ILE A 400 -2.58 1.29 5.69
N GLY A 401 -2.81 2.59 5.51
CA GLY A 401 -4.06 3.13 4.96
C GLY A 401 -4.04 3.16 3.42
N THR A 402 -4.80 2.26 2.79
CA THR A 402 -4.80 2.11 1.33
C THR A 402 -6.11 1.48 0.88
N SER A 403 -6.54 1.77 -0.35
CA SER A 403 -7.66 1.10 -1.03
C SER A 403 -7.19 0.47 -2.35
N GLN A 404 -7.87 -0.60 -2.76
CA GLN A 404 -7.65 -1.28 -4.04
C GLN A 404 -8.92 -1.23 -4.89
N ILE A 405 -8.75 -1.08 -6.20
CA ILE A 405 -9.80 -1.11 -7.21
C ILE A 405 -9.36 -2.05 -8.33
N SER A 406 -10.20 -3.04 -8.67
CA SER A 406 -9.99 -3.95 -9.81
C SER A 406 -11.23 -3.92 -10.70
N ILE A 407 -11.06 -3.65 -12.00
CA ILE A 407 -12.17 -3.45 -12.96
C ILE A 407 -11.85 -4.15 -14.28
N ILE A 408 -12.89 -4.73 -14.88
CA ILE A 408 -12.90 -5.17 -16.28
C ILE A 408 -14.16 -4.66 -16.94
N ASP A 409 -14.04 -4.00 -18.11
CA ASP A 409 -15.14 -3.46 -18.91
C ASP A 409 -15.69 -4.46 -19.95
N ASP A 410 -16.71 -4.05 -20.69
CA ASP A 410 -17.37 -4.87 -21.72
C ASP A 410 -16.44 -5.29 -22.87
N ASP A 411 -15.46 -4.47 -23.19
CA ASP A 411 -14.46 -4.71 -24.25
C ASP A 411 -13.27 -5.54 -23.72
N ARG A 412 -13.31 -6.01 -22.48
CA ARG A 412 -12.23 -6.73 -21.79
C ARG A 412 -11.00 -5.87 -21.50
N ASN A 413 -11.10 -4.55 -21.62
CA ASN A 413 -10.08 -3.70 -21.05
C ASN A 413 -10.15 -3.79 -19.53
N ALA A 414 -9.00 -3.62 -18.89
CA ALA A 414 -8.91 -3.81 -17.45
C ALA A 414 -8.16 -2.65 -16.79
N LEU A 415 -8.47 -2.45 -15.52
CA LEU A 415 -7.75 -1.53 -14.65
C LEU A 415 -7.52 -2.17 -13.29
N SER A 416 -6.27 -2.08 -12.80
CA SER A 416 -5.92 -2.31 -11.40
C SER A 416 -5.33 -1.03 -10.84
N MET A 417 -5.86 -0.54 -9.72
CA MET A 417 -5.42 0.69 -9.07
C MET A 417 -5.29 0.49 -7.58
N THR A 418 -4.11 0.80 -7.06
CA THR A 418 -3.86 0.91 -5.62
C THR A 418 -3.69 2.39 -5.28
N THR A 419 -4.47 2.90 -4.33
CA THR A 419 -4.59 4.33 -4.01
C THR A 419 -4.54 4.56 -2.51
N SER A 420 -3.88 5.63 -2.05
CA SER A 420 -3.58 5.84 -0.63
C SER A 420 -3.47 7.31 -0.27
N ILE A 421 -3.79 7.63 0.99
CA ILE A 421 -3.33 8.84 1.69
C ILE A 421 -2.31 8.50 2.78
N GLU A 422 -1.78 7.31 2.78
CA GLU A 422 -0.78 6.63 3.60
C GLU A 422 -1.39 6.06 4.90
N GLN A 423 -1.37 6.73 6.04
CA GLN A 423 -1.96 6.21 7.29
C GLN A 423 -3.45 6.54 7.40
N ALA A 424 -4.15 5.85 8.28
CA ALA A 424 -5.55 6.15 8.58
C ALA A 424 -5.76 7.64 8.87
N PHE A 425 -6.56 8.30 8.01
CA PHE A 425 -6.84 9.74 7.98
C PHE A 425 -5.65 10.63 7.53
N GLY A 426 -4.60 10.06 6.95
CA GLY A 426 -3.46 10.78 6.42
C GLY A 426 -2.79 11.72 7.43
N SER A 427 -2.48 12.94 7.02
CA SER A 427 -1.93 14.00 7.89
C SER A 427 -2.95 14.54 8.90
N ARG A 428 -4.21 14.09 8.83
CA ARG A 428 -5.35 14.59 9.63
C ARG A 428 -5.65 16.08 9.39
N LEU A 429 -5.10 16.63 8.28
CA LEU A 429 -5.50 17.92 7.72
C LEU A 429 -6.65 17.69 6.73
N MET A 430 -7.72 18.45 6.88
CA MET A 430 -8.83 18.46 5.92
C MET A 430 -8.89 19.81 5.23
N VAL A 431 -8.98 19.81 3.91
CA VAL A 431 -9.11 20.99 3.08
C VAL A 431 -10.31 20.80 2.16
N ARG A 432 -11.24 21.75 2.12
CA ARG A 432 -12.40 21.70 1.22
C ARG A 432 -13.13 20.34 1.23
N GLY A 433 -13.18 19.68 2.39
CA GLY A 433 -13.87 18.41 2.58
C GLY A 433 -13.09 17.14 2.25
N PHE A 434 -11.83 17.19 1.82
CA PHE A 434 -10.97 16.01 1.65
C PHE A 434 -9.74 16.06 2.56
N LEU A 435 -9.26 14.87 2.92
CA LEU A 435 -8.05 14.72 3.74
C LEU A 435 -6.79 14.81 2.86
N LEU A 436 -5.74 15.43 3.41
CA LEU A 436 -4.40 15.41 2.82
C LEU A 436 -3.60 14.21 3.31
N ASN A 437 -2.78 13.67 2.42
CA ASN A 437 -1.89 12.56 2.71
C ASN A 437 -0.82 12.90 3.76
N ASN A 438 -0.20 11.87 4.32
CA ASN A 438 1.03 11.96 5.10
C ASN A 438 2.17 11.16 4.46
N GLN A 439 2.18 11.10 3.13
CA GLN A 439 2.95 10.17 2.34
C GLN A 439 4.47 10.37 2.41
N LEU A 440 4.92 11.58 2.79
CA LEU A 440 6.36 11.83 2.91
C LEU A 440 7.00 11.03 4.06
N THR A 441 6.20 10.50 5.00
CA THR A 441 6.70 9.61 6.05
C THR A 441 7.10 8.21 5.55
N ASP A 442 6.85 7.91 4.28
CA ASP A 442 7.42 6.73 3.60
C ASP A 442 8.88 6.92 3.16
N PHE A 443 9.40 8.15 3.20
CA PHE A 443 10.85 8.36 3.13
C PHE A 443 11.55 7.87 4.40
N SER A 444 12.82 7.54 4.27
CA SER A 444 13.68 7.36 5.43
C SER A 444 13.76 8.63 6.26
N PHE A 445 13.53 8.52 7.57
CA PHE A 445 13.70 9.64 8.51
C PHE A 445 15.17 10.00 8.72
N LEU A 446 16.07 9.06 8.45
CA LEU A 446 17.51 9.26 8.49
C LEU A 446 18.06 9.38 7.06
N PRO A 447 18.91 10.37 6.76
CA PRO A 447 19.54 10.51 5.44
C PRO A 447 20.63 9.46 5.17
N THR A 448 21.23 8.88 6.23
CA THR A 448 22.30 7.89 6.19
C THR A 448 22.03 6.77 7.18
N ASP A 449 22.65 5.60 6.94
CA ASP A 449 22.73 4.52 7.91
C ASP A 449 23.83 4.77 8.97
N GLU A 450 24.03 3.79 9.87
CA GLU A 450 25.01 3.87 10.97
C GLU A 450 26.45 3.96 10.47
N GLU A 451 26.73 3.45 9.26
CA GLU A 451 28.04 3.52 8.62
C GLU A 451 28.22 4.78 7.77
N GLY A 452 27.28 5.72 7.82
CA GLY A 452 27.32 6.98 7.06
C GLY A 452 27.01 6.84 5.58
N ARG A 453 26.52 5.68 5.11
CA ARG A 453 26.12 5.47 3.72
C ARG A 453 24.75 6.11 3.49
N ALA A 454 24.62 6.82 2.38
CA ALA A 454 23.37 7.45 2.01
C ALA A 454 22.24 6.39 1.83
N ILE A 455 21.05 6.65 2.37
CA ILE A 455 19.89 5.79 2.14
C ILE A 455 19.25 6.16 0.79
N ALA A 456 18.99 5.15 -0.05
CA ALA A 456 18.42 5.37 -1.38
C ALA A 456 17.06 6.10 -1.30
N ASN A 457 16.22 5.73 -0.33
CA ASN A 457 14.90 6.30 -0.08
C ASN A 457 14.92 7.52 0.89
N ARG A 458 16.03 8.26 1.02
CA ARG A 458 16.05 9.52 1.77
C ARG A 458 15.27 10.61 1.07
N VAL A 459 14.77 11.59 1.82
CA VAL A 459 14.09 12.77 1.26
C VAL A 459 14.98 13.51 0.28
N GLY A 460 14.38 14.07 -0.77
CA GLY A 460 15.00 14.98 -1.72
C GLY A 460 13.97 15.88 -2.40
N PRO A 461 14.34 17.08 -2.87
CA PRO A 461 13.45 18.01 -3.57
C PRO A 461 12.77 17.36 -4.77
N GLY A 462 11.43 17.39 -4.84
CA GLY A 462 10.67 16.83 -5.95
C GLY A 462 10.67 15.30 -6.06
N LYS A 463 11.35 14.60 -5.15
CA LYS A 463 11.46 13.13 -5.13
C LYS A 463 10.17 12.49 -4.63
N ARG A 464 9.86 11.30 -5.13
CA ARG A 464 8.77 10.46 -4.67
C ARG A 464 9.26 9.48 -3.59
N PRO A 465 8.54 9.31 -2.48
CA PRO A 465 8.88 8.27 -1.50
C PRO A 465 8.64 6.89 -2.09
N ARG A 466 9.45 5.90 -1.67
CA ARG A 466 9.22 4.50 -2.01
C ARG A 466 7.80 4.09 -1.59
N SER A 467 7.18 3.21 -2.36
CA SER A 467 5.85 2.67 -2.08
C SER A 467 5.87 1.14 -2.16
N SER A 468 4.96 0.48 -1.44
CA SER A 468 4.62 -0.93 -1.62
C SER A 468 3.34 -1.15 -2.41
N MET A 469 2.63 -0.09 -2.80
CA MET A 469 1.42 -0.20 -3.62
C MET A 469 1.74 -0.94 -4.92
N ASP A 470 1.01 -2.01 -5.21
CA ASP A 470 1.29 -2.91 -6.33
C ASP A 470 -0.01 -3.38 -7.00
N PRO A 471 -0.63 -2.51 -7.81
CA PRO A 471 -1.65 -2.98 -8.73
C PRO A 471 -1.03 -4.02 -9.66
N THR A 472 -1.67 -5.19 -9.79
CA THR A 472 -1.09 -6.34 -10.50
C THR A 472 -2.03 -6.85 -11.57
N MET A 473 -1.47 -7.24 -12.73
CA MET A 473 -2.14 -7.98 -13.78
C MET A 473 -1.34 -9.21 -14.17
N VAL A 474 -2.06 -10.31 -14.46
CA VAL A 474 -1.46 -11.59 -14.83
C VAL A 474 -1.99 -12.01 -16.20
N PHE A 475 -1.07 -12.37 -17.08
CA PHE A 475 -1.35 -12.76 -18.45
C PHE A 475 -0.93 -14.22 -18.69
N GLY A 476 -1.75 -14.94 -19.45
CA GLY A 476 -1.43 -16.27 -19.96
C GLY A 476 -0.77 -16.24 -21.33
N ASN A 477 -0.70 -17.41 -21.98
CA ASN A 477 -0.13 -17.56 -23.31
C ASN A 477 -0.76 -16.57 -24.32
N GLY A 478 0.07 -16.00 -25.19
CA GLY A 478 -0.37 -15.02 -26.19
C GLY A 478 -0.78 -13.67 -25.58
N ARG A 479 -0.35 -13.42 -24.35
CA ARG A 479 -0.66 -12.22 -23.56
C ARG A 479 -2.17 -12.02 -23.37
N GLU A 480 -2.87 -13.09 -23.02
CA GLU A 480 -4.28 -13.03 -22.65
C GLU A 480 -4.43 -12.70 -21.18
N LEU A 481 -5.20 -11.66 -20.87
CA LEU A 481 -5.48 -11.29 -19.47
C LEU A 481 -6.15 -12.46 -18.73
N ARG A 482 -5.60 -12.83 -17.57
CA ARG A 482 -6.13 -13.90 -16.71
C ARG A 482 -6.61 -13.37 -15.37
N TYR A 483 -5.83 -12.51 -14.73
CA TYR A 483 -6.21 -11.95 -13.43
C TYR A 483 -5.87 -10.46 -13.35
N VAL A 484 -6.75 -9.73 -12.65
CA VAL A 484 -6.55 -8.36 -12.20
C VAL A 484 -6.65 -8.38 -10.69
N LEU A 485 -5.62 -7.92 -9.98
CA LEU A 485 -5.60 -8.02 -8.53
C LEU A 485 -4.78 -6.92 -7.86
N GLY A 486 -4.95 -6.80 -6.55
CA GLY A 486 -4.15 -5.97 -5.67
C GLY A 486 -4.78 -5.91 -4.28
N SER A 487 -4.03 -5.35 -3.33
CA SER A 487 -4.44 -5.24 -1.93
C SER A 487 -3.93 -3.95 -1.31
N PRO A 488 -4.63 -3.37 -0.34
CA PRO A 488 -4.04 -2.48 0.67
C PRO A 488 -3.21 -3.28 1.70
N GLY A 489 -2.40 -2.57 2.52
CA GLY A 489 -1.70 -3.20 3.63
C GLY A 489 -0.27 -2.73 3.90
N GLY A 490 0.14 -1.54 3.42
CA GLY A 490 1.53 -1.06 3.58
C GLY A 490 2.54 -2.05 2.99
N ALA A 491 3.62 -2.36 3.68
CA ALA A 491 4.62 -3.33 3.22
C ALA A 491 4.04 -4.74 3.01
N ALA A 492 2.97 -5.13 3.73
CA ALA A 492 2.31 -6.42 3.56
C ALA A 492 1.53 -6.56 2.24
N ILE A 493 1.31 -5.47 1.48
CA ILE A 493 0.73 -5.54 0.13
C ILE A 493 1.50 -6.56 -0.72
N ILE A 494 2.82 -6.54 -0.63
CA ILE A 494 3.71 -7.46 -1.36
C ILE A 494 3.41 -8.92 -0.98
N LEU A 495 3.31 -9.21 0.33
CA LEU A 495 3.03 -10.54 0.86
C LEU A 495 1.63 -11.02 0.42
N PHE A 496 0.64 -10.13 0.48
CA PHE A 496 -0.74 -10.44 0.10
C PHE A 496 -0.88 -10.71 -1.40
N ASN A 497 -0.17 -9.93 -2.24
CA ASN A 497 -0.15 -10.16 -3.69
C ASN A 497 0.56 -11.46 -4.03
N VAL A 498 1.72 -11.77 -3.43
CA VAL A 498 2.41 -13.05 -3.61
C VAL A 498 1.49 -14.21 -3.23
N LYS A 499 0.89 -14.17 -2.01
CA LYS A 499 -0.06 -15.20 -1.57
C LYS A 499 -1.20 -15.40 -2.58
N ALA A 500 -1.80 -14.31 -3.07
CA ALA A 500 -2.91 -14.40 -4.02
C ALA A 500 -2.47 -14.97 -5.37
N ILE A 501 -1.30 -14.57 -5.89
CA ILE A 501 -0.75 -15.09 -7.13
C ILE A 501 -0.48 -16.59 -7.02
N LEU A 502 0.15 -17.06 -5.93
CA LEU A 502 0.38 -18.47 -5.66
C LEU A 502 -0.94 -19.24 -5.53
N ALA A 503 -1.92 -18.65 -4.83
CA ALA A 503 -3.25 -19.25 -4.66
C ALA A 503 -3.95 -19.48 -6.00
N LEU A 504 -3.87 -18.52 -6.91
CA LEU A 504 -4.48 -18.59 -8.24
C LEU A 504 -3.72 -19.51 -9.21
N ILE A 505 -2.38 -19.44 -9.22
CA ILE A 505 -1.54 -20.10 -10.23
C ILE A 505 -1.11 -21.50 -9.78
N ASP A 506 -0.58 -21.65 -8.57
CA ASP A 506 -0.05 -22.95 -8.09
C ASP A 506 -1.14 -23.82 -7.46
N TRP A 507 -2.05 -23.21 -6.69
CA TRP A 507 -3.09 -23.95 -5.96
C TRP A 507 -4.46 -23.94 -6.64
N HIS A 508 -4.60 -23.24 -7.78
CA HIS A 508 -5.81 -23.20 -8.60
C HIS A 508 -7.09 -22.82 -7.83
N LEU A 509 -6.96 -21.97 -6.83
CA LEU A 509 -8.11 -21.47 -6.09
C LEU A 509 -8.87 -20.45 -6.94
N ASP A 510 -10.18 -20.37 -6.73
CA ASP A 510 -10.98 -19.28 -7.30
C ASP A 510 -10.64 -17.93 -6.64
N PRO A 511 -11.02 -16.78 -7.24
CA PRO A 511 -10.72 -15.46 -6.70
C PRO A 511 -11.19 -15.23 -5.27
N GLN A 512 -12.34 -15.77 -4.86
CA GLN A 512 -12.85 -15.59 -3.52
C GLN A 512 -12.09 -16.44 -2.50
N ALA A 513 -11.77 -17.67 -2.84
CA ALA A 513 -10.97 -18.56 -2.01
C ALA A 513 -9.54 -18.02 -1.85
N ALA A 514 -8.93 -17.47 -2.93
CA ALA A 514 -7.62 -16.84 -2.89
C ALA A 514 -7.60 -15.59 -1.99
N ALA A 515 -8.65 -14.75 -2.06
CA ALA A 515 -8.79 -13.58 -1.19
C ALA A 515 -9.00 -13.97 0.29
N ALA A 516 -9.74 -15.04 0.55
CA ALA A 516 -10.06 -15.52 1.90
C ALA A 516 -8.95 -16.32 2.57
N LEU A 517 -7.96 -16.83 1.80
CA LEU A 517 -6.85 -17.62 2.34
C LEU A 517 -6.14 -16.84 3.45
N VAL A 518 -5.73 -17.57 4.52
CA VAL A 518 -5.01 -16.98 5.65
C VAL A 518 -3.82 -16.14 5.18
N ASN A 519 -3.64 -14.99 5.80
CA ASN A 519 -2.48 -14.15 5.55
C ASN A 519 -1.30 -14.60 6.40
N PHE A 520 -0.14 -14.70 5.78
CA PHE A 520 1.14 -14.96 6.41
C PHE A 520 2.26 -14.33 5.58
N GLY A 521 3.47 -14.30 6.11
CA GLY A 521 4.67 -13.88 5.41
C GLY A 521 5.64 -13.12 6.30
N THR A 522 6.74 -12.65 5.72
CA THR A 522 7.76 -11.90 6.46
C THR A 522 8.30 -10.70 5.67
N THR A 523 8.53 -9.60 6.39
CA THR A 523 9.27 -8.45 5.85
C THR A 523 10.74 -8.44 6.31
N GLY A 524 11.20 -9.52 6.95
CA GLY A 524 12.60 -9.69 7.34
C GLY A 524 12.85 -10.51 8.60
N GLU A 525 12.28 -10.21 9.75
CA GLU A 525 12.65 -10.84 11.02
C GLU A 525 11.75 -12.03 11.38
N SER A 526 10.56 -11.77 11.87
CA SER A 526 9.58 -12.81 12.21
C SER A 526 8.70 -13.16 11.01
N VAL A 527 8.20 -14.37 10.98
CA VAL A 527 7.08 -14.77 10.12
C VAL A 527 5.79 -14.40 10.83
N MET A 528 5.05 -13.49 10.24
CA MET A 528 3.73 -13.09 10.71
C MET A 528 2.68 -14.07 10.20
N LEU A 529 1.74 -14.44 11.05
CA LEU A 529 0.65 -15.36 10.72
C LEU A 529 -0.63 -14.94 11.44
N GLU A 530 -1.76 -14.91 10.74
CA GLU A 530 -3.05 -14.56 11.34
C GLU A 530 -3.39 -15.48 12.53
N PRO A 531 -4.04 -14.95 13.59
CA PRO A 531 -4.30 -15.66 14.85
C PRO A 531 -5.53 -16.58 14.75
N ASP A 532 -5.48 -17.58 13.85
CA ASP A 532 -6.50 -18.62 13.71
C ASP A 532 -5.92 -19.97 14.13
N ALA A 533 -6.61 -20.68 15.04
CA ALA A 533 -6.20 -21.98 15.56
C ALA A 533 -6.05 -23.07 14.47
N ALA A 534 -6.75 -22.94 13.34
CA ALA A 534 -6.58 -23.84 12.20
C ALA A 534 -5.13 -23.88 11.68
N TRP A 535 -4.35 -22.82 11.91
CA TRP A 535 -2.97 -22.68 11.45
C TRP A 535 -1.91 -22.88 12.53
N ASP A 536 -2.28 -23.39 13.72
CA ASP A 536 -1.32 -23.71 14.79
C ASP A 536 -0.32 -24.80 14.40
N GLY A 537 -0.76 -25.73 13.55
CA GLY A 537 0.12 -26.76 12.98
C GLY A 537 1.22 -26.16 12.11
N LEU A 538 0.86 -25.22 11.26
CA LEU A 538 1.82 -24.50 10.41
C LEU A 538 2.80 -23.70 11.27
N ALA A 539 2.33 -22.94 12.26
CA ALA A 539 3.19 -22.18 13.16
C ALA A 539 4.25 -23.07 13.81
N ARG A 540 3.85 -24.18 14.44
CA ARG A 540 4.78 -25.13 15.07
C ARG A 540 5.78 -25.72 14.08
N SER A 541 5.35 -26.02 12.85
CA SER A 541 6.25 -26.55 11.82
C SER A 541 7.30 -25.51 11.41
N LEU A 542 6.91 -24.25 11.25
CA LEU A 542 7.85 -23.15 10.95
C LEU A 542 8.81 -22.90 12.12
N GLU A 543 8.33 -22.93 13.36
CA GLU A 543 9.17 -22.80 14.56
C GLU A 543 10.20 -23.96 14.67
N THR A 544 9.81 -25.17 14.27
CA THR A 544 10.73 -26.33 14.24
C THR A 544 11.87 -26.12 13.23
N LEU A 545 11.61 -25.42 12.14
CA LEU A 545 12.61 -25.03 11.15
C LEU A 545 13.44 -23.80 11.60
N GLY A 546 13.18 -23.24 12.78
CA GLY A 546 13.93 -22.12 13.35
C GLY A 546 13.36 -20.73 13.01
N HIS A 547 12.16 -20.64 12.42
CA HIS A 547 11.51 -19.35 12.25
C HIS A 547 10.99 -18.84 13.61
N GLN A 548 11.08 -17.52 13.80
CA GLN A 548 10.29 -16.84 14.81
C GLN A 548 8.90 -16.58 14.23
N VAL A 549 7.85 -17.12 14.83
CA VAL A 549 6.46 -16.93 14.35
C VAL A 549 5.72 -15.99 15.29
N GLU A 550 5.19 -14.90 14.73
CA GLU A 550 4.39 -13.92 15.45
C GLU A 550 2.92 -14.01 15.01
N ARG A 551 2.04 -14.24 15.98
CA ARG A 551 0.59 -14.25 15.74
C ARG A 551 0.04 -12.84 15.85
N MET A 552 -0.43 -12.30 14.72
CA MET A 552 -0.95 -10.95 14.67
C MET A 552 -2.04 -10.79 13.60
N PRO A 553 -2.98 -9.85 13.75
CA PRO A 553 -3.91 -9.51 12.68
C PRO A 553 -3.17 -9.04 11.44
N LEU A 554 -3.49 -9.63 10.29
CA LEU A 554 -2.94 -9.28 8.98
C LEU A 554 -4.10 -8.93 8.05
N THR A 555 -4.66 -7.73 8.20
CA THR A 555 -5.84 -7.30 7.44
C THR A 555 -5.47 -6.92 6.02
N SER A 556 -5.63 -7.84 5.07
CA SER A 556 -5.63 -7.52 3.65
C SER A 556 -6.97 -6.89 3.21
N GLY A 557 -7.02 -6.42 1.99
CA GLY A 557 -8.25 -5.97 1.32
C GLY A 557 -8.17 -6.38 -0.14
N MET A 558 -7.87 -7.67 -0.34
CA MET A 558 -7.62 -8.25 -1.66
C MET A 558 -8.85 -8.14 -2.55
N HIS A 559 -8.67 -7.56 -3.73
CA HIS A 559 -9.68 -7.50 -4.79
C HIS A 559 -9.15 -8.20 -6.02
N ILE A 560 -9.85 -9.26 -6.45
CA ILE A 560 -9.41 -10.13 -7.55
C ILE A 560 -10.52 -10.26 -8.58
N ILE A 561 -10.19 -10.14 -9.86
CA ILE A 561 -11.05 -10.57 -10.97
C ILE A 561 -10.29 -11.58 -11.81
N ALA A 562 -10.88 -12.75 -12.07
CA ALA A 562 -10.40 -13.73 -13.01
C ALA A 562 -11.20 -13.66 -14.31
N VAL A 563 -10.49 -13.76 -15.44
CA VAL A 563 -11.09 -13.95 -16.78
C VAL A 563 -11.10 -15.43 -17.08
N THR A 564 -12.30 -15.98 -17.24
CA THR A 564 -12.53 -17.41 -17.53
C THR A 564 -13.23 -17.60 -18.87
N PRO A 565 -13.24 -18.81 -19.44
CA PRO A 565 -14.05 -19.08 -20.64
C PRO A 565 -15.55 -18.85 -20.44
N GLN A 566 -16.03 -18.88 -19.18
CA GLN A 566 -17.43 -18.71 -18.82
C GLN A 566 -17.81 -17.26 -18.54
N GLY A 567 -16.84 -16.35 -18.46
CA GLY A 567 -17.03 -14.93 -18.12
C GLY A 567 -16.02 -14.44 -17.07
N LEU A 568 -16.47 -13.59 -16.18
CA LEU A 568 -15.67 -13.00 -15.11
C LEU A 568 -16.04 -13.64 -13.77
N GLU A 569 -15.05 -13.86 -12.93
CA GLU A 569 -15.20 -14.29 -11.55
C GLU A 569 -14.51 -13.30 -10.62
N GLY A 570 -15.24 -12.79 -9.61
CA GLY A 570 -14.76 -11.76 -8.69
C GLY A 570 -14.72 -12.21 -7.25
N GLY A 571 -13.62 -11.88 -6.55
CA GLY A 571 -13.46 -12.10 -5.13
C GLY A 571 -13.06 -10.82 -4.40
N ALA A 572 -13.67 -10.59 -3.23
CA ALA A 572 -13.33 -9.49 -2.32
C ALA A 572 -13.01 -10.03 -0.94
N ASP A 573 -11.98 -9.46 -0.32
CA ASP A 573 -11.48 -9.89 0.99
C ASP A 573 -12.58 -9.91 2.06
N PRO A 574 -12.76 -11.03 2.78
CA PRO A 574 -13.75 -11.13 3.85
C PRO A 574 -13.40 -10.31 5.11
N ARG A 575 -12.16 -9.79 5.22
CA ARG A 575 -11.69 -9.00 6.37
C ARG A 575 -12.13 -7.53 6.32
N ARG A 576 -12.55 -7.05 5.14
CA ARG A 576 -13.01 -5.67 4.90
C ARG A 576 -14.39 -5.63 4.26
N GLU A 577 -14.96 -4.44 4.08
CA GLU A 577 -16.33 -4.22 3.56
C GLU A 577 -16.42 -4.32 2.03
N GLY A 578 -15.31 -4.46 1.31
CA GLY A 578 -15.28 -4.52 -0.14
C GLY A 578 -16.20 -5.59 -0.75
N VAL A 579 -16.64 -5.35 -1.98
CA VAL A 579 -17.54 -6.24 -2.72
C VAL A 579 -17.08 -6.39 -4.17
N ALA A 580 -17.47 -7.50 -4.80
CA ALA A 580 -17.46 -7.69 -6.24
C ALA A 580 -18.88 -7.49 -6.78
N LEU A 581 -19.04 -6.67 -7.83
CA LEU A 581 -20.29 -6.42 -8.53
C LEU A 581 -20.06 -6.55 -10.05
N GLY A 582 -21.01 -7.17 -10.76
CA GLY A 582 -20.91 -7.31 -12.22
C GLY A 582 -22.22 -7.79 -12.85
N ASP A 583 -22.31 -7.70 -14.19
CA ASP A 583 -23.48 -8.09 -14.99
C ASP A 583 -23.18 -9.21 -15.99
#